data_14bc7f4a611eefb40272236585791e5c
#
_entry.id   14bc7f4a611eefb40272236585791e5c
#
_cell.length_a   1.000
_cell.length_b   1.000
_cell.length_c   1.000
_cell.angle_alpha   90.00
_cell.angle_beta   90.00
_cell.angle_gamma   90.00
#
_symmetry.space_group_name_H-M   'P 1'
#
loop_
_entity.id
_entity.type
_entity.pdbx_description
1 polymer ?
#
loop_
_entity_poly.entity_id
_entity_poly.type
_entity_poly.pdbx_seq_one_letter_code
_entity_poly.pdbx_strand_id
1 'polypeptide(L)'
;MMRRFRVCVSFLALLAFTIWSDRPVGGQQALAAKGTLERITVHGRALEGNLEGDPADRPVVVYLPPSYARDTNRRYPVLYFLHGYTATAEAYVKSLAIPDSIDRAIAAGAREMIVVIPDAFTKYSGSMFSNSPTTGFWETFVADDLTAFIDKRYRTIASRNGRGLAGHSMGGYGTMRIGMKQAHAFGALYAMSSCCLMNDPAAGRGGAPGRGDAAARGGAGRGDAGRGAPQGRGGGMANALSAQAAAWAPNPKNPPQFFDLPTKDGEIQPLVAAKWIANSPLVFVDQYVPPLRSMRAIALDVGDKDPFVGTNRQLADALTRLDVPNTIEVYDGDHGNRVRERFETRVLQFFSRHLAER
;
A
#
# COMPACT_ATOMS: atom_id res chain seq x y z
N MET A 1 23.93 -105.52 -8.25
CA MET A 1 25.13 -104.96 -8.94
C MET A 1 24.68 -103.62 -9.54
N MET A 2 24.91 -102.53 -8.84
CA MET A 2 24.42 -101.19 -9.24
C MET A 2 25.59 -100.35 -9.72
N ARG A 3 25.57 -99.99 -10.99
CA ARG A 3 26.53 -99.01 -11.56
C ARG A 3 26.00 -97.55 -11.34
N ARG A 4 26.79 -96.72 -10.65
CA ARG A 4 26.51 -95.29 -10.46
C ARG A 4 27.06 -94.52 -11.66
N PHE A 5 26.19 -93.81 -12.36
CA PHE A 5 26.57 -92.82 -13.35
C PHE A 5 26.77 -91.46 -12.63
N ARG A 6 27.93 -90.83 -12.83
CA ARG A 6 28.21 -89.45 -12.42
C ARG A 6 27.92 -88.53 -13.62
N VAL A 7 27.02 -87.62 -13.46
CA VAL A 7 26.73 -86.54 -14.41
C VAL A 7 27.53 -85.30 -13.98
N CYS A 8 28.47 -84.88 -14.85
CA CYS A 8 29.13 -83.56 -14.70
C CYS A 8 28.20 -82.43 -15.21
N VAL A 9 27.84 -81.53 -14.35
CA VAL A 9 27.11 -80.28 -14.74
C VAL A 9 28.14 -79.18 -14.84
N SER A 10 28.39 -78.66 -16.05
CA SER A 10 29.24 -77.51 -16.32
C SER A 10 28.39 -76.24 -16.12
N PHE A 11 28.77 -75.43 -15.18
CA PHE A 11 28.19 -74.11 -14.99
C PHE A 11 28.82 -73.10 -15.96
N LEU A 12 28.05 -72.62 -16.94
CA LEU A 12 28.39 -71.41 -17.73
C LEU A 12 27.96 -70.19 -16.95
N ALA A 13 28.92 -69.43 -16.50
CA ALA A 13 28.64 -68.11 -15.89
C ALA A 13 28.42 -67.05 -17.00
N LEU A 14 27.19 -66.59 -17.19
CA LEU A 14 26.89 -65.42 -18.01
C LEU A 14 27.16 -64.13 -17.18
N LEU A 15 28.23 -63.43 -17.54
CA LEU A 15 28.48 -62.08 -17.07
C LEU A 15 27.50 -61.12 -17.79
N ALA A 16 26.44 -60.67 -17.09
CA ALA A 16 25.58 -59.58 -17.56
C ALA A 16 26.30 -58.28 -17.27
N PHE A 17 26.79 -57.58 -18.29
CA PHE A 17 27.25 -56.20 -18.24
C PHE A 17 26.00 -55.29 -18.18
N THR A 18 25.65 -54.78 -17.00
CA THR A 18 24.68 -53.68 -16.85
C THR A 18 25.36 -52.40 -17.26
N ILE A 19 25.03 -51.91 -18.45
CA ILE A 19 25.36 -50.51 -18.87
C ILE A 19 24.48 -49.57 -18.06
N TRP A 20 25.06 -48.97 -17.04
CA TRP A 20 24.44 -47.86 -16.30
C TRP A 20 24.56 -46.63 -17.19
N SER A 21 23.50 -46.29 -17.90
CA SER A 21 23.40 -45.03 -18.61
C SER A 21 23.19 -43.91 -17.58
N ASP A 22 24.24 -43.17 -17.25
CA ASP A 22 24.16 -41.87 -16.59
C ASP A 22 23.36 -40.96 -17.47
N ARG A 23 22.06 -40.84 -17.19
CA ARG A 23 21.26 -39.72 -17.69
C ARG A 23 21.66 -38.49 -16.88
N PRO A 24 22.17 -37.42 -17.52
CA PRO A 24 22.37 -36.17 -16.82
C PRO A 24 20.98 -35.68 -16.39
N VAL A 25 20.72 -35.68 -15.08
CA VAL A 25 19.61 -34.97 -14.48
C VAL A 25 19.97 -33.48 -14.56
N GLY A 26 19.93 -32.94 -15.77
CA GLY A 26 19.91 -31.51 -16.02
C GLY A 26 18.52 -31.00 -15.70
N GLY A 27 18.22 -30.86 -14.43
CA GLY A 27 17.12 -30.02 -13.98
C GLY A 27 17.45 -28.60 -14.38
N GLN A 28 17.11 -28.18 -15.60
CA GLN A 28 16.92 -26.78 -15.88
C GLN A 28 15.86 -26.28 -14.88
N GLN A 29 16.31 -25.62 -13.81
CA GLN A 29 15.42 -24.78 -13.01
C GLN A 29 14.80 -23.81 -14.01
N ALA A 30 13.55 -24.08 -14.39
CA ALA A 30 12.77 -23.13 -15.18
C ALA A 30 12.85 -21.82 -14.43
N LEU A 31 13.47 -20.80 -15.04
CA LEU A 31 13.52 -19.45 -14.49
C LEU A 31 12.09 -19.11 -14.10
N ALA A 32 11.86 -18.89 -12.81
CA ALA A 32 10.53 -18.57 -12.31
C ALA A 32 9.99 -17.39 -13.15
N ALA A 33 8.84 -17.59 -13.77
CA ALA A 33 8.25 -16.56 -14.61
C ALA A 33 8.07 -15.30 -13.77
N LYS A 34 8.51 -14.14 -14.31
CA LYS A 34 8.43 -12.84 -13.63
C LYS A 34 7.18 -12.09 -14.03
N GLY A 35 6.64 -11.32 -13.09
CA GLY A 35 5.60 -10.35 -13.38
C GLY A 35 6.12 -9.18 -14.21
N THR A 36 5.22 -8.41 -14.78
CA THR A 36 5.52 -7.26 -15.65
C THR A 36 4.93 -5.97 -15.07
N LEU A 37 5.54 -4.84 -15.41
CA LEU A 37 5.04 -3.51 -15.05
C LEU A 37 4.49 -2.79 -16.29
N GLU A 38 3.29 -2.29 -16.17
CA GLU A 38 2.71 -1.30 -17.09
C GLU A 38 2.64 0.07 -16.43
N ARG A 39 2.88 1.10 -17.22
CA ARG A 39 2.71 2.51 -16.85
C ARG A 39 1.58 3.07 -17.69
N ILE A 40 0.52 3.49 -17.02
CA ILE A 40 -0.68 3.98 -17.68
C ILE A 40 -1.07 5.35 -17.15
N THR A 41 -1.93 6.03 -17.86
CA THR A 41 -2.59 7.25 -17.38
C THR A 41 -4.07 6.94 -17.16
N VAL A 42 -4.59 7.34 -16.02
CA VAL A 42 -6.01 7.21 -15.69
C VAL A 42 -6.59 8.60 -15.52
N HIS A 43 -7.62 8.91 -16.29
CA HIS A 43 -8.38 10.13 -16.16
C HIS A 43 -9.34 10.02 -14.96
N GLY A 44 -9.18 10.91 -13.97
CA GLY A 44 -10.03 10.98 -12.79
C GLY A 44 -11.08 12.08 -12.95
N ARG A 45 -12.33 11.72 -13.25
CA ARG A 45 -13.43 12.71 -13.28
C ARG A 45 -13.59 13.42 -11.94
N ALA A 46 -13.39 12.69 -10.86
CA ALA A 46 -13.42 13.22 -9.51
C ALA A 46 -12.32 14.25 -9.22
N LEU A 47 -11.29 14.34 -10.06
CA LEU A 47 -10.18 15.29 -9.90
C LEU A 47 -10.33 16.52 -10.80
N GLU A 48 -11.31 16.54 -11.72
CA GLU A 48 -11.54 17.68 -12.59
C GLU A 48 -11.93 18.93 -11.81
N GLY A 49 -11.46 20.08 -12.28
CA GLY A 49 -11.84 21.39 -11.70
C GLY A 49 -11.30 21.63 -10.28
N ASN A 50 -10.31 20.86 -9.81
CA ASN A 50 -9.67 21.15 -8.55
C ASN A 50 -8.99 22.54 -8.57
N LEU A 51 -9.03 23.24 -7.45
CA LEU A 51 -8.59 24.65 -7.37
C LEU A 51 -7.06 24.79 -7.38
N GLU A 52 -6.31 23.74 -7.07
CA GLU A 52 -4.84 23.73 -7.21
C GLU A 52 -4.38 23.75 -8.67
N GLY A 53 -5.25 23.32 -9.59
CA GLY A 53 -4.93 23.17 -11.01
C GLY A 53 -4.09 21.94 -11.31
N ASP A 54 -4.07 20.93 -10.42
CA ASP A 54 -3.40 19.65 -10.67
C ASP A 54 -4.12 18.88 -11.80
N PRO A 55 -3.37 18.19 -12.68
CA PRO A 55 -3.97 17.41 -13.75
C PRO A 55 -4.93 16.34 -13.23
N ALA A 56 -6.09 16.20 -13.89
CA ALA A 56 -7.01 15.09 -13.63
C ALA A 56 -6.49 13.76 -14.20
N ASP A 57 -5.58 13.82 -15.18
CA ASP A 57 -4.88 12.66 -15.74
C ASP A 57 -3.74 12.25 -14.81
N ARG A 58 -3.89 11.08 -14.16
CA ARG A 58 -2.93 10.61 -13.15
C ARG A 58 -2.10 9.44 -13.65
N PRO A 59 -0.75 9.49 -13.47
CA PRO A 59 0.09 8.33 -13.67
C PRO A 59 -0.30 7.20 -12.72
N VAL A 60 -0.34 5.97 -13.24
CA VAL A 60 -0.60 4.77 -12.44
C VAL A 60 0.35 3.67 -12.88
N VAL A 61 0.98 3.00 -11.93
CA VAL A 61 1.79 1.81 -12.20
C VAL A 61 0.99 0.57 -11.88
N VAL A 62 0.97 -0.38 -12.81
CA VAL A 62 0.25 -1.65 -12.68
C VAL A 62 1.24 -2.81 -12.80
N TYR A 63 1.33 -3.62 -11.77
CA TYR A 63 2.01 -4.91 -11.81
C TYR A 63 1.03 -6.00 -12.24
N LEU A 64 1.42 -6.78 -13.24
CA LEU A 64 0.71 -7.97 -13.72
C LEU A 64 1.48 -9.23 -13.32
N PRO A 65 0.83 -10.22 -12.71
CA PRO A 65 1.51 -11.40 -12.19
C PRO A 65 2.02 -12.33 -13.30
N PRO A 66 2.95 -13.26 -12.99
CA PRO A 66 3.62 -14.11 -13.97
C PRO A 66 2.70 -14.93 -14.87
N SER A 67 1.53 -15.38 -14.37
CA SER A 67 0.58 -16.13 -15.18
C SER A 67 -0.33 -15.25 -16.06
N TYR A 68 -0.32 -13.92 -15.86
CA TYR A 68 -1.28 -13.03 -16.52
C TYR A 68 -1.26 -13.14 -18.06
N ALA A 69 -0.09 -13.22 -18.67
CA ALA A 69 0.01 -13.33 -20.14
C ALA A 69 -0.41 -14.71 -20.66
N ARG A 70 -0.28 -15.77 -19.86
CA ARG A 70 -0.53 -17.17 -20.28
C ARG A 70 -1.97 -17.61 -20.00
N ASP A 71 -2.51 -17.25 -18.82
CA ASP A 71 -3.82 -17.72 -18.34
C ASP A 71 -4.90 -16.71 -18.72
N THR A 72 -5.25 -16.67 -20.00
CA THR A 72 -6.14 -15.64 -20.58
C THR A 72 -7.56 -15.65 -20.01
N ASN A 73 -8.00 -16.77 -19.43
CA ASN A 73 -9.33 -16.92 -18.82
C ASN A 73 -9.34 -16.62 -17.33
N ARG A 74 -8.16 -16.52 -16.68
CA ARG A 74 -8.07 -16.28 -15.24
C ARG A 74 -8.32 -14.82 -14.91
N ARG A 75 -9.09 -14.59 -13.85
CA ARG A 75 -9.26 -13.29 -13.22
C ARG A 75 -8.45 -13.23 -11.93
N TYR A 76 -7.99 -12.03 -11.59
CA TYR A 76 -7.06 -11.82 -10.48
C TYR A 76 -7.65 -10.86 -9.46
N PRO A 77 -7.45 -11.09 -8.15
CA PRO A 77 -7.70 -10.07 -7.15
C PRO A 77 -6.76 -8.89 -7.38
N VAL A 78 -7.14 -7.72 -6.89
CA VAL A 78 -6.40 -6.48 -7.08
C VAL A 78 -6.05 -5.86 -5.73
N LEU A 79 -4.78 -5.55 -5.53
CA LEU A 79 -4.29 -4.73 -4.44
C LEU A 79 -4.04 -3.30 -4.96
N TYR A 80 -4.74 -2.33 -4.41
CA TYR A 80 -4.44 -0.90 -4.59
C TYR A 80 -3.52 -0.46 -3.46
N PHE A 81 -2.33 0.06 -3.80
CA PHE A 81 -1.31 0.45 -2.81
C PHE A 81 -1.03 1.95 -2.88
N LEU A 82 -1.31 2.66 -1.80
CA LEU A 82 -1.22 4.11 -1.68
C LEU A 82 0.14 4.53 -1.11
N HIS A 83 0.83 5.42 -1.80
CA HIS A 83 2.15 5.91 -1.39
C HIS A 83 2.10 6.94 -0.26
N GLY A 84 3.25 7.18 0.40
CA GLY A 84 3.42 8.18 1.43
C GLY A 84 3.55 9.61 0.90
N TYR A 85 3.51 10.58 1.81
CA TYR A 85 3.72 12.00 1.51
C TYR A 85 5.09 12.24 0.87
N THR A 86 5.21 13.22 -0.03
CA THR A 86 6.38 13.57 -0.83
C THR A 86 6.85 12.53 -1.84
N ALA A 87 6.19 11.39 -1.93
CA ALA A 87 6.54 10.34 -2.88
C ALA A 87 5.59 10.34 -4.09
N THR A 88 6.05 9.69 -5.15
CA THR A 88 5.27 9.35 -6.36
C THR A 88 5.07 7.85 -6.45
N ALA A 89 4.18 7.41 -7.34
CA ALA A 89 4.03 5.98 -7.64
C ALA A 89 5.37 5.34 -8.05
N GLU A 90 6.14 5.99 -8.91
CA GLU A 90 7.46 5.51 -9.36
C GLU A 90 8.49 5.44 -8.23
N ALA A 91 8.48 6.41 -7.31
CA ALA A 91 9.35 6.35 -6.13
C ALA A 91 9.05 5.12 -5.27
N TYR A 92 7.77 4.75 -5.13
CA TYR A 92 7.37 3.54 -4.40
C TYR A 92 7.71 2.27 -5.17
N VAL A 93 7.53 2.22 -6.49
CA VAL A 93 8.00 1.09 -7.32
C VAL A 93 9.47 0.82 -7.05
N LYS A 94 10.29 1.88 -7.04
CA LYS A 94 11.74 1.77 -6.77
C LYS A 94 12.03 1.36 -5.32
N SER A 95 11.42 2.01 -4.33
CA SER A 95 11.71 1.75 -2.91
C SER A 95 11.24 0.37 -2.45
N LEU A 96 10.11 -0.11 -2.97
CA LEU A 96 9.59 -1.45 -2.72
C LEU A 96 10.23 -2.52 -3.60
N ALA A 97 11.11 -2.13 -4.54
CA ALA A 97 11.73 -3.01 -5.53
C ALA A 97 10.71 -3.89 -6.28
N ILE A 98 9.65 -3.26 -6.78
CA ILE A 98 8.66 -3.93 -7.64
C ILE A 98 9.24 -4.00 -9.07
N PRO A 99 9.16 -5.14 -9.77
CA PRO A 99 8.32 -6.33 -9.48
C PRO A 99 8.94 -7.36 -8.53
N ASP A 100 10.25 -7.34 -8.29
CA ASP A 100 10.98 -8.43 -7.62
C ASP A 100 10.42 -8.79 -6.24
N SER A 101 9.96 -7.81 -5.45
CA SER A 101 9.36 -8.08 -4.12
C SER A 101 8.05 -8.87 -4.23
N ILE A 102 7.24 -8.57 -5.26
CA ILE A 102 5.98 -9.30 -5.49
C ILE A 102 6.28 -10.71 -5.99
N ASP A 103 7.22 -10.86 -6.93
CA ASP A 103 7.63 -12.15 -7.47
C ASP A 103 8.20 -13.06 -6.36
N ARG A 104 9.01 -12.52 -5.42
CA ARG A 104 9.48 -13.27 -4.25
C ARG A 104 8.35 -13.66 -3.31
N ALA A 105 7.38 -12.78 -3.06
CA ALA A 105 6.22 -13.11 -2.24
C ALA A 105 5.39 -14.23 -2.86
N ILE A 106 5.22 -14.23 -4.18
CA ILE A 106 4.54 -15.30 -4.92
C ILE A 106 5.35 -16.62 -4.82
N ALA A 107 6.65 -16.56 -5.01
CA ALA A 107 7.52 -17.73 -4.83
C ALA A 107 7.49 -18.28 -3.38
N ALA A 108 7.24 -17.42 -2.39
CA ALA A 108 7.04 -17.79 -0.99
C ALA A 108 5.58 -18.19 -0.65
N GLY A 109 4.73 -18.44 -1.66
CA GLY A 109 3.39 -18.96 -1.52
C GLY A 109 2.26 -17.92 -1.47
N ALA A 110 2.52 -16.64 -1.69
CA ALA A 110 1.45 -15.68 -1.89
C ALA A 110 0.72 -15.96 -3.22
N ARG A 111 -0.59 -15.80 -3.23
CA ARG A 111 -1.37 -15.90 -4.47
C ARG A 111 -1.06 -14.74 -5.40
N GLU A 112 -1.07 -15.04 -6.69
CA GLU A 112 -0.95 -14.01 -7.71
C GLU A 112 -2.08 -13.00 -7.66
N MET A 113 -1.73 -11.72 -7.71
CA MET A 113 -2.65 -10.59 -7.75
C MET A 113 -2.11 -9.48 -8.64
N ILE A 114 -2.98 -8.66 -9.16
CA ILE A 114 -2.62 -7.39 -9.79
C ILE A 114 -2.34 -6.39 -8.67
N VAL A 115 -1.26 -5.59 -8.81
CA VAL A 115 -0.99 -4.50 -7.86
C VAL A 115 -1.03 -3.18 -8.61
N VAL A 116 -1.81 -2.23 -8.10
CA VAL A 116 -2.06 -0.91 -8.71
C VAL A 116 -1.56 0.18 -7.77
N ILE A 117 -0.68 1.04 -8.26
CA ILE A 117 -0.10 2.14 -7.49
C ILE A 117 -0.44 3.45 -8.19
N PRO A 118 -1.49 4.17 -7.76
CA PRO A 118 -1.81 5.49 -8.29
C PRO A 118 -0.86 6.56 -7.76
N ASP A 119 -0.55 7.54 -8.61
CA ASP A 119 0.21 8.72 -8.21
C ASP A 119 -0.71 9.81 -7.66
N ALA A 120 -0.56 10.12 -6.39
CA ALA A 120 -1.32 11.15 -5.68
C ALA A 120 -0.45 12.35 -5.26
N PHE A 121 0.66 12.55 -5.96
CA PHE A 121 1.52 13.73 -5.78
C PHE A 121 0.84 14.96 -6.37
N THR A 122 0.58 15.98 -5.54
CA THR A 122 -0.07 17.23 -5.90
C THR A 122 0.90 18.40 -5.81
N LYS A 123 0.43 19.60 -6.11
CA LYS A 123 1.16 20.87 -5.93
C LYS A 123 1.81 20.97 -4.53
N TYR A 124 1.16 20.46 -3.49
CA TYR A 124 1.70 20.44 -2.13
C TYR A 124 2.31 19.10 -1.75
N SER A 125 2.74 18.29 -2.73
CA SER A 125 3.46 17.02 -2.54
C SER A 125 2.65 15.87 -1.95
N GLY A 126 1.32 15.98 -1.93
CA GLY A 126 0.44 14.90 -1.49
C GLY A 126 -1.00 15.35 -1.31
N SER A 127 -1.94 14.49 -1.68
CA SER A 127 -3.38 14.76 -1.69
C SER A 127 -4.07 14.48 -0.36
N MET A 128 -3.39 13.90 0.61
CA MET A 128 -3.96 13.29 1.83
C MET A 128 -5.06 12.26 1.52
N PHE A 129 -5.17 11.78 0.28
CA PHE A 129 -6.24 10.88 -0.17
C PHE A 129 -7.63 11.27 0.34
N SER A 130 -7.91 12.58 0.39
CA SER A 130 -9.15 13.15 0.91
C SER A 130 -9.91 13.89 -0.18
N ASN A 131 -11.24 13.81 -0.13
CA ASN A 131 -12.07 14.64 -1.01
C ASN A 131 -12.01 16.11 -0.59
N SER A 132 -11.59 16.96 -1.52
CA SER A 132 -11.48 18.41 -1.30
C SER A 132 -11.67 19.16 -2.63
N PRO A 133 -12.41 20.28 -2.66
CA PRO A 133 -12.46 21.10 -3.87
C PRO A 133 -11.11 21.72 -4.22
N THR A 134 -10.19 21.83 -3.25
CA THR A 134 -8.85 22.38 -3.50
C THR A 134 -7.96 21.36 -4.20
N THR A 135 -7.87 20.13 -3.71
CA THR A 135 -6.96 19.10 -4.24
C THR A 135 -7.61 18.11 -5.22
N GLY A 136 -8.93 18.13 -5.37
CA GLY A 136 -9.73 17.12 -6.06
C GLY A 136 -10.32 16.08 -5.11
N PHE A 137 -11.26 15.28 -5.60
CA PHE A 137 -11.96 14.27 -4.78
C PHE A 137 -11.24 12.92 -4.82
N TRP A 138 -10.13 12.83 -4.10
CA TRP A 138 -9.22 11.67 -4.14
C TRP A 138 -9.80 10.39 -3.55
N GLU A 139 -10.69 10.46 -2.56
CA GLU A 139 -11.42 9.28 -2.08
C GLU A 139 -12.26 8.66 -3.21
N THR A 140 -12.99 9.52 -3.92
CA THR A 140 -13.84 9.14 -5.06
C THR A 140 -12.99 8.66 -6.23
N PHE A 141 -11.90 9.35 -6.55
CA PHE A 141 -10.97 8.89 -7.60
C PHE A 141 -10.47 7.47 -7.35
N VAL A 142 -9.97 7.18 -6.15
CA VAL A 142 -9.42 5.86 -5.82
C VAL A 142 -10.50 4.79 -5.78
N ALA A 143 -11.66 5.09 -5.22
CA ALA A 143 -12.73 4.12 -5.01
C ALA A 143 -13.57 3.85 -6.26
N ASP A 144 -13.79 4.85 -7.10
CA ASP A 144 -14.72 4.76 -8.24
C ASP A 144 -13.99 4.85 -9.58
N ASP A 145 -13.35 6.00 -9.90
CA ASP A 145 -12.74 6.21 -11.22
C ASP A 145 -11.64 5.18 -11.51
N LEU A 146 -10.70 5.02 -10.58
CA LEU A 146 -9.56 4.12 -10.72
C LEU A 146 -10.00 2.66 -10.74
N THR A 147 -10.88 2.24 -9.82
CA THR A 147 -11.35 0.84 -9.79
C THR A 147 -12.12 0.48 -11.04
N ALA A 148 -13.01 1.35 -11.53
CA ALA A 148 -13.76 1.13 -12.75
C ALA A 148 -12.84 1.04 -13.98
N PHE A 149 -11.84 1.91 -14.07
CA PHE A 149 -10.86 1.87 -15.16
C PHE A 149 -10.06 0.56 -15.15
N ILE A 150 -9.55 0.14 -13.98
CA ILE A 150 -8.77 -1.08 -13.83
C ILE A 150 -9.60 -2.32 -14.14
N ASP A 151 -10.84 -2.39 -13.68
CA ASP A 151 -11.74 -3.52 -13.96
C ASP A 151 -12.11 -3.63 -15.45
N LYS A 152 -12.26 -2.49 -16.14
CA LYS A 152 -12.52 -2.45 -17.58
C LYS A 152 -11.31 -2.88 -18.41
N ARG A 153 -10.10 -2.54 -17.97
CA ARG A 153 -8.86 -2.76 -18.73
C ARG A 153 -8.22 -4.12 -18.46
N TYR A 154 -8.33 -4.64 -17.26
CA TYR A 154 -7.64 -5.85 -16.82
C TYR A 154 -8.61 -6.95 -16.40
N ARG A 155 -8.13 -8.19 -16.39
CA ARG A 155 -8.88 -9.37 -15.94
C ARG A 155 -8.90 -9.44 -14.41
N THR A 156 -9.70 -8.59 -13.80
CA THR A 156 -9.87 -8.49 -12.36
C THR A 156 -11.05 -9.32 -11.86
N ILE A 157 -11.04 -9.67 -10.58
CA ILE A 157 -12.24 -10.06 -9.84
C ILE A 157 -12.98 -8.76 -9.48
N ALA A 158 -13.85 -8.29 -10.39
CA ALA A 158 -14.49 -6.98 -10.36
C ALA A 158 -15.57 -6.88 -9.28
N SER A 159 -15.20 -7.17 -8.04
CA SER A 159 -16.07 -7.08 -6.87
C SER A 159 -15.32 -6.51 -5.68
N ARG A 160 -16.05 -5.96 -4.72
CA ARG A 160 -15.49 -5.49 -3.45
C ARG A 160 -14.58 -6.53 -2.79
N ASN A 161 -15.00 -7.79 -2.78
CA ASN A 161 -14.26 -8.88 -2.16
C ASN A 161 -12.98 -9.28 -2.92
N GLY A 162 -12.89 -8.92 -4.20
CA GLY A 162 -11.69 -9.09 -5.02
C GLY A 162 -10.70 -7.93 -4.91
N ARG A 163 -11.04 -6.84 -4.21
CA ARG A 163 -10.21 -5.64 -4.10
C ARG A 163 -9.73 -5.40 -2.68
N GLY A 164 -8.43 -5.23 -2.53
CA GLY A 164 -7.77 -4.80 -1.30
C GLY A 164 -7.22 -3.38 -1.42
N LEU A 165 -7.18 -2.66 -0.31
CA LEU A 165 -6.58 -1.34 -0.21
C LEU A 165 -5.49 -1.36 0.87
N ALA A 166 -4.28 -0.95 0.52
CA ALA A 166 -3.20 -0.76 1.46
C ALA A 166 -2.45 0.53 1.19
N GLY A 167 -1.66 0.98 2.14
CA GLY A 167 -0.78 2.12 1.95
C GLY A 167 0.09 2.40 3.16
N HIS A 168 1.13 3.20 2.93
CA HIS A 168 2.10 3.58 3.93
C HIS A 168 1.99 5.07 4.27
N SER A 169 2.12 5.44 5.55
CA SER A 169 2.13 6.83 6.02
C SER A 169 0.86 7.59 5.61
N MET A 170 0.95 8.61 4.74
CA MET A 170 -0.19 9.26 4.11
C MET A 170 -1.12 8.25 3.41
N GLY A 171 -0.54 7.23 2.75
CA GLY A 171 -1.31 6.13 2.15
C GLY A 171 -2.00 5.25 3.18
N GLY A 172 -1.39 5.03 4.37
CA GLY A 172 -2.03 4.34 5.49
C GLY A 172 -3.24 5.09 6.03
N TYR A 173 -3.11 6.41 6.20
CA TYR A 173 -4.24 7.30 6.49
C TYR A 173 -5.33 7.18 5.43
N GLY A 174 -4.95 7.27 4.14
CA GLY A 174 -5.87 7.12 3.00
C GLY A 174 -6.57 5.76 3.01
N THR A 175 -5.86 4.69 3.33
CA THR A 175 -6.41 3.33 3.44
C THR A 175 -7.55 3.27 4.46
N MET A 176 -7.34 3.77 5.67
CA MET A 176 -8.37 3.76 6.71
C MET A 176 -9.52 4.70 6.35
N ARG A 177 -9.22 5.92 5.88
CA ARG A 177 -10.23 6.90 5.49
C ARG A 177 -11.13 6.41 4.35
N ILE A 178 -10.54 5.95 3.25
CA ILE A 178 -11.27 5.43 2.08
C ILE A 178 -12.02 4.15 2.45
N GLY A 179 -11.38 3.25 3.20
CA GLY A 179 -12.02 2.02 3.66
C GLY A 179 -13.28 2.25 4.48
N MET A 180 -13.31 3.31 5.31
CA MET A 180 -14.48 3.74 6.06
C MET A 180 -15.54 4.36 5.16
N LYS A 181 -15.16 5.38 4.40
CA LYS A 181 -16.10 6.25 3.68
C LYS A 181 -16.58 5.67 2.34
N GLN A 182 -15.78 4.81 1.72
CA GLN A 182 -16.03 4.19 0.41
C GLN A 182 -16.03 2.65 0.52
N ALA A 183 -16.71 2.12 1.52
CA ALA A 183 -16.71 0.70 1.85
C ALA A 183 -17.28 -0.21 0.76
N HIS A 184 -17.95 0.34 -0.25
CA HIS A 184 -18.42 -0.40 -1.42
C HIS A 184 -17.28 -0.87 -2.32
N ALA A 185 -16.13 -0.20 -2.30
CA ALA A 185 -15.04 -0.44 -3.24
C ALA A 185 -14.09 -1.57 -2.82
N PHE A 186 -13.80 -1.71 -1.52
CA PHE A 186 -12.75 -2.59 -1.01
C PHE A 186 -13.26 -3.56 0.05
N GLY A 187 -12.78 -4.81 0.01
CA GLY A 187 -13.16 -5.87 0.95
C GLY A 187 -12.17 -6.11 2.08
N ALA A 188 -10.93 -5.67 1.94
CA ALA A 188 -9.89 -5.83 2.96
C ALA A 188 -8.96 -4.60 2.99
N LEU A 189 -8.45 -4.26 4.19
CA LEU A 189 -7.63 -3.07 4.43
C LEU A 189 -6.32 -3.45 5.14
N TYR A 190 -5.20 -2.85 4.72
CA TYR A 190 -3.92 -2.97 5.42
C TYR A 190 -3.22 -1.61 5.53
N ALA A 191 -3.17 -1.03 6.72
CA ALA A 191 -2.62 0.30 6.96
C ALA A 191 -1.23 0.22 7.61
N MET A 192 -0.20 0.70 6.90
CA MET A 192 1.20 0.66 7.35
C MET A 192 1.61 2.02 7.91
N SER A 193 2.11 2.04 9.14
CA SER A 193 2.68 3.26 9.77
C SER A 193 1.86 4.52 9.47
N SER A 194 0.55 4.44 9.68
CA SER A 194 -0.39 5.49 9.28
C SER A 194 -0.12 6.79 9.98
N CYS A 195 0.10 7.87 9.24
CA CYS A 195 0.13 9.21 9.80
C CYS A 195 -1.29 9.73 10.08
N CYS A 196 -1.39 10.86 10.70
CA CYS A 196 -2.57 11.73 10.65
C CYS A 196 -3.88 11.09 11.16
N LEU A 197 -3.79 10.04 11.98
CA LEU A 197 -4.96 9.38 12.56
C LEU A 197 -5.66 10.24 13.62
N MET A 198 -4.93 11.18 14.24
CA MET A 198 -5.42 12.24 15.09
C MET A 198 -4.77 13.56 14.66
N ASN A 199 -5.55 14.60 14.37
CA ASN A 199 -5.10 15.90 13.88
C ASN A 199 -5.63 17.00 14.79
N ASP A 200 -4.94 17.26 15.89
CA ASP A 200 -5.28 18.38 16.79
C ASP A 200 -4.24 19.49 16.67
N PRO A 201 -4.54 20.57 15.94
CA PRO A 201 -3.63 21.71 15.81
C PRO A 201 -3.34 22.44 17.14
N ALA A 202 -4.16 22.22 18.18
CA ALA A 202 -3.99 22.84 19.49
C ALA A 202 -3.06 22.04 20.39
N ALA A 203 -2.89 20.73 20.16
CA ALA A 203 -2.12 19.82 21.02
C ALA A 203 -0.62 20.19 21.12
N GLY A 204 -0.09 20.96 20.15
CA GLY A 204 1.32 21.41 20.16
C GLY A 204 1.63 22.65 20.98
N ARG A 205 0.62 23.34 21.57
CA ARG A 205 0.81 24.65 22.22
C ARG A 205 1.03 24.61 23.72
N GLY A 206 0.81 23.50 24.39
CA GLY A 206 0.82 23.38 25.85
C GLY A 206 2.08 22.77 26.48
N GLY A 207 3.05 22.35 25.72
CA GLY A 207 4.27 21.74 26.22
C GLY A 207 5.50 22.24 25.46
N ALA A 208 6.61 22.46 26.17
CA ALA A 208 7.93 22.46 25.53
C ALA A 208 8.00 21.23 24.60
N PRO A 209 8.71 21.29 23.44
CA PRO A 209 8.70 20.20 22.47
C PRO A 209 9.04 18.91 23.20
N GLY A 210 8.05 18.04 23.33
CA GLY A 210 8.25 16.71 23.88
C GLY A 210 9.29 16.04 23.00
N ARG A 211 10.24 15.32 23.61
CA ARG A 211 11.38 14.64 22.96
C ARG A 211 11.02 13.77 21.75
N GLY A 212 9.75 13.75 21.31
CA GLY A 212 9.26 13.05 20.10
C GLY A 212 9.46 13.81 18.79
N ASP A 213 9.50 15.15 18.81
CA ASP A 213 9.63 15.95 17.57
C ASP A 213 11.08 16.09 17.05
N ALA A 214 12.07 15.66 17.84
CA ALA A 214 13.47 15.66 17.43
C ALA A 214 13.81 14.56 16.42
N ALA A 215 12.99 13.50 16.31
CA ALA A 215 13.24 12.38 15.39
C ALA A 215 12.96 12.72 13.90
N ALA A 216 12.23 13.79 13.64
CA ALA A 216 12.03 14.28 12.25
C ALA A 216 13.28 14.97 11.64
N ARG A 217 14.37 15.13 12.40
CA ARG A 217 15.62 15.76 11.95
C ARG A 217 16.73 14.80 11.55
N GLY A 218 16.57 13.51 11.70
CA GLY A 218 17.63 12.53 11.48
C GLY A 218 17.21 11.38 10.60
N GLY A 219 17.39 11.46 9.29
CA GLY A 219 17.13 10.32 8.42
C GLY A 219 17.25 10.60 6.92
N ALA A 220 18.01 11.62 6.53
CA ALA A 220 18.44 11.73 5.13
C ALA A 220 19.68 10.84 4.94
N GLY A 221 19.47 9.55 4.72
CA GLY A 221 20.47 8.67 4.13
C GLY A 221 20.92 9.24 2.79
N ARG A 222 22.21 9.51 2.64
CA ARG A 222 22.85 9.92 1.39
C ARG A 222 22.69 8.80 0.36
N GLY A 223 21.62 8.88 -0.45
CA GLY A 223 21.45 8.15 -1.68
C GLY A 223 21.47 9.16 -2.82
N ASP A 224 22.45 9.05 -3.68
CA ASP A 224 22.68 9.86 -4.87
C ASP A 224 21.42 9.88 -5.75
N ALA A 225 20.67 10.98 -5.75
CA ALA A 225 19.47 11.16 -6.55
C ALA A 225 19.77 12.21 -7.62
N GLY A 226 19.69 11.75 -8.86
CA GLY A 226 19.86 12.51 -10.08
C GLY A 226 19.12 13.85 -10.08
N ARG A 227 19.79 14.85 -10.65
CA ARG A 227 19.41 16.25 -10.81
C ARG A 227 18.04 16.39 -11.49
N GLY A 228 17.11 17.09 -10.81
CA GLY A 228 15.86 17.54 -11.41
C GLY A 228 14.96 18.29 -10.44
N ALA A 229 15.02 19.62 -10.46
CA ALA A 229 14.25 20.67 -9.82
C ALA A 229 14.85 21.26 -8.52
N PRO A 230 14.95 22.61 -8.40
CA PRO A 230 15.49 23.26 -7.22
C PRO A 230 14.44 23.33 -6.11
N GLN A 231 14.51 22.39 -5.16
CA GLN A 231 13.75 22.48 -3.91
C GLN A 231 14.59 23.23 -2.87
N GLY A 232 14.13 24.41 -2.48
CA GLY A 232 14.70 25.19 -1.39
C GLY A 232 14.66 24.42 -0.06
N ARG A 233 15.76 24.43 0.69
CA ARG A 233 16.01 23.68 1.95
C ARG A 233 15.10 24.05 3.14
N GLY A 234 13.98 24.74 2.94
CA GLY A 234 13.00 25.11 3.99
C GLY A 234 11.56 24.63 3.77
N GLY A 235 11.29 23.92 2.65
CA GLY A 235 9.92 23.67 2.19
C GLY A 235 9.17 22.47 2.80
N GLY A 236 9.85 21.50 3.39
CA GLY A 236 9.19 20.21 3.70
C GLY A 236 8.04 20.28 4.71
N MET A 237 8.22 20.99 5.82
CA MET A 237 7.18 21.10 6.87
C MET A 237 6.08 22.07 6.48
N ALA A 238 6.43 23.21 5.86
CA ALA A 238 5.45 24.19 5.36
C ALA A 238 4.56 23.56 4.27
N ASN A 239 5.13 22.73 3.39
CA ASN A 239 4.35 22.04 2.38
C ASN A 239 3.42 20.97 2.99
N ALA A 240 3.85 20.27 4.06
CA ALA A 240 3.00 19.29 4.74
C ALA A 240 1.76 19.95 5.35
N LEU A 241 1.93 21.11 6.02
CA LEU A 241 0.81 21.89 6.54
C LEU A 241 -0.11 22.36 5.41
N SER A 242 0.45 22.79 4.28
CA SER A 242 -0.34 23.22 3.11
C SER A 242 -1.11 22.05 2.50
N ALA A 243 -0.51 20.87 2.35
CA ALA A 243 -1.19 19.69 1.84
C ALA A 243 -2.37 19.27 2.73
N GLN A 244 -2.15 19.29 4.05
CA GLN A 244 -3.21 19.02 5.04
C GLN A 244 -4.30 20.09 5.01
N ALA A 245 -3.94 21.37 4.94
CA ALA A 245 -4.90 22.46 4.89
C ALA A 245 -5.73 22.42 3.59
N ALA A 246 -5.10 22.18 2.45
CA ALA A 246 -5.76 22.03 1.16
C ALA A 246 -6.74 20.85 1.13
N ALA A 247 -6.37 19.74 1.80
CA ALA A 247 -7.21 18.56 1.90
C ALA A 247 -8.35 18.70 2.93
N TRP A 248 -8.11 19.36 4.08
CA TRP A 248 -9.03 19.31 5.23
C TRP A 248 -9.71 20.63 5.58
N ALA A 249 -9.16 21.75 5.13
CA ALA A 249 -9.74 23.07 5.34
C ALA A 249 -9.80 23.89 4.04
N PRO A 250 -10.38 23.34 2.95
CA PRO A 250 -10.50 24.07 1.69
C PRO A 250 -11.28 25.36 1.89
N ASN A 251 -10.84 26.42 1.19
CA ASN A 251 -11.50 27.70 1.13
C ASN A 251 -11.43 28.29 -0.28
N PRO A 252 -12.44 28.05 -1.14
CA PRO A 252 -12.48 28.60 -2.51
C PRO A 252 -12.41 30.13 -2.59
N LYS A 253 -12.69 30.82 -1.48
CA LYS A 253 -12.66 32.30 -1.41
C LYS A 253 -11.29 32.84 -1.01
N ASN A 254 -10.29 32.01 -0.81
CA ASN A 254 -8.94 32.41 -0.41
C ASN A 254 -7.88 32.08 -1.50
N PRO A 255 -7.93 32.71 -2.69
CA PRO A 255 -6.91 32.52 -3.70
C PRO A 255 -5.58 33.18 -3.29
N PRO A 256 -4.43 32.72 -3.75
CA PRO A 256 -4.22 31.59 -4.66
C PRO A 256 -4.08 30.24 -3.96
N GLN A 257 -4.17 30.16 -2.63
CA GLN A 257 -3.96 28.92 -1.85
C GLN A 257 -5.22 28.05 -1.83
N PHE A 258 -6.42 28.67 -1.79
CA PHE A 258 -7.72 28.01 -1.72
C PHE A 258 -7.92 27.12 -0.49
N PHE A 259 -7.22 27.44 0.62
CA PHE A 259 -7.38 26.80 1.92
C PHE A 259 -7.10 27.79 3.06
N ASP A 260 -7.48 27.41 4.28
CA ASP A 260 -7.16 28.13 5.50
C ASP A 260 -6.25 27.31 6.40
N LEU A 261 -5.28 27.96 7.03
CA LEU A 261 -4.43 27.33 8.04
C LEU A 261 -5.12 27.32 9.41
N PRO A 262 -4.90 26.30 10.24
CA PRO A 262 -5.49 26.20 11.57
C PRO A 262 -4.95 27.25 12.54
N THR A 263 -3.87 27.95 12.17
CA THR A 263 -3.28 29.04 12.92
C THR A 263 -3.05 30.24 12.02
N LYS A 264 -3.34 31.44 12.52
CA LYS A 264 -3.08 32.73 11.86
C LYS A 264 -2.49 33.68 12.89
N ASP A 265 -1.37 34.32 12.56
CA ASP A 265 -0.65 35.29 13.42
C ASP A 265 -0.39 34.75 14.85
N GLY A 266 -0.10 33.45 14.91
CA GLY A 266 0.11 32.76 16.18
C GLY A 266 -1.17 32.33 16.90
N GLU A 267 -2.35 32.70 16.48
CA GLU A 267 -3.64 32.36 17.09
C GLU A 267 -4.33 31.19 16.38
N ILE A 268 -4.96 30.28 17.18
CA ILE A 268 -5.77 29.20 16.64
C ILE A 268 -7.03 29.80 15.99
N GLN A 269 -7.33 29.27 14.80
CA GLN A 269 -8.59 29.52 14.11
C GLN A 269 -9.58 28.41 14.47
N PRO A 270 -10.51 28.59 15.41
CA PRO A 270 -11.27 27.47 16.00
C PRO A 270 -12.05 26.64 14.97
N LEU A 271 -12.70 27.31 14.01
CA LEU A 271 -13.47 26.63 12.96
C LEU A 271 -12.57 25.84 12.00
N VAL A 272 -11.36 26.33 11.71
CA VAL A 272 -10.38 25.62 10.87
C VAL A 272 -9.79 24.44 11.62
N ALA A 273 -9.43 24.63 12.89
CA ALA A 273 -8.96 23.55 13.76
C ALA A 273 -10.00 22.43 13.89
N ALA A 274 -11.29 22.79 14.05
CA ALA A 274 -12.37 21.81 14.07
C ALA A 274 -12.48 20.99 12.77
N LYS A 275 -12.25 21.59 11.59
CA LYS A 275 -12.19 20.87 10.32
C LYS A 275 -11.04 19.84 10.30
N TRP A 276 -9.87 20.21 10.83
CA TRP A 276 -8.72 19.29 10.93
C TRP A 276 -9.04 18.10 11.84
N ILE A 277 -9.59 18.35 13.03
CA ILE A 277 -10.01 17.31 13.96
C ILE A 277 -11.04 16.38 13.30
N ALA A 278 -12.05 16.95 12.62
CA ALA A 278 -13.09 16.18 11.93
C ALA A 278 -12.56 15.31 10.76
N ASN A 279 -11.34 15.56 10.29
CA ASN A 279 -10.66 14.72 9.29
C ASN A 279 -9.75 13.62 9.90
N SER A 280 -9.79 13.44 11.22
CA SER A 280 -9.04 12.41 11.93
C SER A 280 -9.80 11.08 11.96
N PRO A 281 -9.27 9.98 11.45
CA PRO A 281 -9.88 8.66 11.55
C PRO A 281 -10.32 8.27 12.96
N LEU A 282 -9.54 8.59 13.99
CA LEU A 282 -9.87 8.34 15.39
C LEU A 282 -11.10 9.09 15.88
N VAL A 283 -11.46 10.22 15.25
CA VAL A 283 -12.62 11.03 15.64
C VAL A 283 -13.92 10.55 14.98
N PHE A 284 -13.82 9.92 13.79
CA PHE A 284 -15.02 9.53 13.07
C PHE A 284 -15.22 8.02 12.91
N VAL A 285 -14.31 7.18 13.44
CA VAL A 285 -14.34 5.71 13.25
C VAL A 285 -15.65 5.07 13.72
N ASP A 286 -16.26 5.59 14.78
CA ASP A 286 -17.53 5.12 15.34
C ASP A 286 -18.73 5.31 14.40
N GLN A 287 -18.66 6.29 13.48
CA GLN A 287 -19.70 6.54 12.47
C GLN A 287 -19.66 5.48 11.34
N TYR A 288 -18.59 4.68 11.24
CA TYR A 288 -18.38 3.72 10.16
C TYR A 288 -18.30 2.26 10.63
N VAL A 289 -18.83 1.96 11.81
CA VAL A 289 -18.81 0.59 12.38
C VAL A 289 -19.46 -0.45 11.45
N PRO A 290 -20.66 -0.25 10.90
CA PRO A 290 -21.27 -1.25 10.01
C PRO A 290 -20.43 -1.56 8.77
N PRO A 291 -19.93 -0.58 8.00
CA PRO A 291 -19.05 -0.86 6.87
C PRO A 291 -17.73 -1.53 7.28
N LEU A 292 -17.11 -1.15 8.41
CA LEU A 292 -15.88 -1.78 8.91
C LEU A 292 -16.10 -3.23 9.33
N ARG A 293 -17.21 -3.55 10.03
CA ARG A 293 -17.57 -4.93 10.38
C ARG A 293 -17.83 -5.82 9.15
N SER A 294 -18.20 -5.22 8.03
CA SER A 294 -18.40 -5.94 6.77
C SER A 294 -17.12 -6.22 5.99
N MET A 295 -15.96 -5.73 6.45
CA MET A 295 -14.66 -6.05 5.85
C MET A 295 -14.29 -7.51 6.10
N ARG A 296 -13.67 -8.14 5.12
CA ARG A 296 -13.13 -9.50 5.25
C ARG A 296 -11.96 -9.56 6.24
N ALA A 297 -11.16 -8.52 6.27
CA ALA A 297 -10.07 -8.35 7.22
C ALA A 297 -9.57 -6.90 7.27
N ILE A 298 -9.10 -6.47 8.44
CA ILE A 298 -8.43 -5.20 8.67
C ILE A 298 -7.13 -5.48 9.42
N ALA A 299 -6.01 -4.98 8.90
CA ALA A 299 -4.72 -5.06 9.57
C ALA A 299 -4.04 -3.69 9.62
N LEU A 300 -3.30 -3.48 10.68
CA LEU A 300 -2.40 -2.34 10.87
C LEU A 300 -1.00 -2.87 11.20
N ASP A 301 0.03 -2.15 10.80
CA ASP A 301 1.36 -2.34 11.35
C ASP A 301 2.09 -1.01 11.54
N VAL A 302 3.05 -0.98 12.47
CA VAL A 302 3.80 0.23 12.78
C VAL A 302 5.11 -0.14 13.50
N GLY A 303 6.19 0.59 13.20
CA GLY A 303 7.45 0.45 13.94
C GLY A 303 7.32 0.93 15.39
N ASP A 304 8.04 0.29 16.32
CA ASP A 304 8.07 0.68 17.75
C ASP A 304 8.74 2.04 17.99
N LYS A 305 9.59 2.47 17.04
CA LYS A 305 10.29 3.76 17.02
C LYS A 305 9.65 4.78 16.06
N ASP A 306 8.51 4.43 15.49
CA ASP A 306 7.74 5.31 14.61
C ASP A 306 7.03 6.38 15.46
N PRO A 307 7.10 7.69 15.10
CA PRO A 307 6.39 8.74 15.81
C PRO A 307 4.86 8.53 15.85
N PHE A 308 4.31 7.74 14.95
CA PHE A 308 2.87 7.44 14.87
C PHE A 308 2.45 6.17 15.60
N VAL A 309 3.35 5.46 16.31
CA VAL A 309 3.02 4.20 17.01
C VAL A 309 1.85 4.36 17.98
N GLY A 310 1.79 5.49 18.70
CA GLY A 310 0.72 5.77 19.66
C GLY A 310 -0.66 5.86 18.99
N THR A 311 -0.78 6.61 17.93
CA THR A 311 -2.07 6.79 17.22
C THR A 311 -2.50 5.54 16.45
N ASN A 312 -1.56 4.74 15.93
CA ASN A 312 -1.88 3.45 15.29
C ASN A 312 -2.42 2.45 16.32
N ARG A 313 -1.82 2.35 17.52
CA ARG A 313 -2.36 1.54 18.61
C ARG A 313 -3.75 2.02 19.04
N GLN A 314 -3.93 3.34 19.23
CA GLN A 314 -5.23 3.91 19.58
C GLN A 314 -6.32 3.57 18.56
N LEU A 315 -6.01 3.56 17.25
CA LEU A 315 -6.98 3.18 16.23
C LEU A 315 -7.33 1.68 16.31
N ALA A 316 -6.36 0.80 16.49
CA ALA A 316 -6.61 -0.63 16.68
C ALA A 316 -7.47 -0.88 17.93
N ASP A 317 -7.16 -0.21 19.04
CA ASP A 317 -7.94 -0.28 20.28
C ASP A 317 -9.37 0.25 20.09
N ALA A 318 -9.53 1.35 19.33
CA ALA A 318 -10.85 1.89 19.01
C ALA A 318 -11.67 0.90 18.17
N LEU A 319 -11.08 0.29 17.15
CA LEU A 319 -11.72 -0.75 16.35
C LEU A 319 -12.16 -1.95 17.23
N THR A 320 -11.28 -2.39 18.12
CA THR A 320 -11.58 -3.50 19.06
C THR A 320 -12.73 -3.15 20.00
N ARG A 321 -12.74 -1.96 20.60
CA ARG A 321 -13.85 -1.50 21.46
C ARG A 321 -15.19 -1.38 20.73
N LEU A 322 -15.15 -1.19 19.41
CA LEU A 322 -16.32 -1.11 18.54
C LEU A 322 -16.72 -2.48 17.96
N ASP A 323 -16.14 -3.58 18.46
CA ASP A 323 -16.32 -4.94 17.96
C ASP A 323 -16.05 -5.05 16.43
N VAL A 324 -15.07 -4.32 15.93
CA VAL A 324 -14.58 -4.44 14.55
C VAL A 324 -13.35 -5.33 14.56
N PRO A 325 -13.41 -6.53 13.95
CA PRO A 325 -12.26 -7.45 13.89
C PRO A 325 -11.07 -6.78 13.20
N ASN A 326 -9.95 -6.74 13.89
CA ASN A 326 -8.72 -6.15 13.36
C ASN A 326 -7.49 -6.82 13.97
N THR A 327 -6.34 -6.60 13.35
CA THR A 327 -5.01 -6.98 13.90
C THR A 327 -4.07 -5.79 13.83
N ILE A 328 -3.19 -5.67 14.83
CA ILE A 328 -2.08 -4.73 14.80
C ILE A 328 -0.77 -5.45 15.11
N GLU A 329 0.27 -5.21 14.31
CA GLU A 329 1.63 -5.67 14.58
C GLU A 329 2.53 -4.46 14.83
N VAL A 330 3.14 -4.41 16.03
CA VAL A 330 4.19 -3.43 16.35
C VAL A 330 5.52 -4.15 16.23
N TYR A 331 6.37 -3.70 15.30
CA TYR A 331 7.63 -4.34 14.98
C TYR A 331 8.83 -3.46 15.37
N ASP A 332 10.02 -4.06 15.53
CA ASP A 332 11.27 -3.32 15.74
C ASP A 332 11.61 -2.57 14.44
N GLY A 333 11.37 -1.24 14.44
CA GLY A 333 11.60 -0.40 13.29
C GLY A 333 11.13 1.05 13.49
N ASP A 334 11.52 1.89 12.53
CA ASP A 334 11.08 3.28 12.44
C ASP A 334 10.01 3.47 11.35
N HIS A 335 9.74 4.72 10.98
CA HIS A 335 8.69 5.06 10.00
C HIS A 335 8.93 4.49 8.59
N GLY A 336 10.17 4.21 8.20
CA GLY A 336 10.53 3.92 6.81
C GLY A 336 11.40 2.70 6.57
N ASN A 337 12.19 2.29 7.58
CA ASN A 337 13.30 1.36 7.36
C ASN A 337 12.89 -0.08 6.99
N ARG A 338 11.64 -0.49 7.27
CA ARG A 338 11.15 -1.85 6.98
C ARG A 338 9.95 -1.90 6.03
N VAL A 339 9.58 -0.79 5.38
CA VAL A 339 8.39 -0.73 4.52
C VAL A 339 8.43 -1.78 3.40
N ARG A 340 9.58 -1.93 2.72
CA ARG A 340 9.76 -2.96 1.68
C ARG A 340 9.60 -4.37 2.21
N GLU A 341 10.26 -4.69 3.32
CA GLU A 341 10.17 -6.02 3.95
C GLU A 341 8.73 -6.33 4.36
N ARG A 342 8.07 -5.36 5.00
CA ARG A 342 6.68 -5.50 5.44
C ARG A 342 5.72 -5.66 4.26
N PHE A 343 5.91 -4.88 3.19
CA PHE A 343 5.14 -5.03 1.96
C PHE A 343 5.25 -6.47 1.42
N GLU A 344 6.48 -6.98 1.28
CA GLU A 344 6.74 -8.31 0.74
C GLU A 344 6.21 -9.44 1.64
N THR A 345 6.50 -9.38 2.95
CA THR A 345 6.29 -10.51 3.86
C THR A 345 4.97 -10.46 4.63
N ARG A 346 4.31 -9.29 4.71
CA ARG A 346 3.06 -9.10 5.47
C ARG A 346 1.90 -8.68 4.59
N VAL A 347 2.04 -7.56 3.87
CA VAL A 347 0.94 -7.00 3.07
C VAL A 347 0.49 -7.97 1.99
N LEU A 348 1.42 -8.46 1.15
CA LEU A 348 1.09 -9.39 0.07
C LEU A 348 0.53 -10.72 0.60
N GLN A 349 1.07 -11.25 1.69
CA GLN A 349 0.57 -12.46 2.33
C GLN A 349 -0.83 -12.24 2.95
N PHE A 350 -1.09 -11.07 3.53
CA PHE A 350 -2.41 -10.73 4.05
C PHE A 350 -3.47 -10.73 2.94
N PHE A 351 -3.24 -10.03 1.85
CA PHE A 351 -4.21 -9.99 0.75
C PHE A 351 -4.32 -11.34 0.03
N SER A 352 -3.24 -12.11 -0.03
CA SER A 352 -3.28 -13.49 -0.51
C SER A 352 -4.29 -14.36 0.24
N ARG A 353 -4.44 -14.17 1.54
CA ARG A 353 -5.39 -14.93 2.38
C ARG A 353 -6.81 -14.39 2.37
N HIS A 354 -6.97 -13.07 2.23
CA HIS A 354 -8.24 -12.41 2.51
C HIS A 354 -9.01 -11.92 1.28
N LEU A 355 -8.41 -11.84 0.09
CA LEU A 355 -9.16 -11.48 -1.12
C LEU A 355 -9.87 -12.70 -1.73
N ALA A 356 -10.94 -12.44 -2.49
CA ALA A 356 -11.67 -13.50 -3.18
C ALA A 356 -10.79 -14.17 -4.25
N GLU A 357 -11.08 -15.45 -4.53
CA GLU A 357 -10.39 -16.25 -5.55
C GLU A 357 -11.12 -16.26 -6.89
N ARG A 358 -12.43 -16.00 -6.87
CA ARG A 358 -13.35 -16.00 -8.02
C ARG A 358 -14.47 -15.01 -7.78
#